data_dfad69b7b17d02c3564fd65a400c42c8
#
_entry.id   dfad69b7b17d02c3564fd65a400c42c8
#
_cell.length_a   1.000
_cell.length_b   1.000
_cell.length_c   1.000
_cell.angle_alpha   90.00
_cell.angle_beta   90.00
_cell.angle_gamma   90.00
#
_symmetry.space_group_name_H-M   'P 1'
#
loop_
_entity.id
_entity.type
_entity.pdbx_description
1 polymer ?
#
loop_
_entity_poly.entity_id
_entity_poly.type
_entity_poly.pdbx_seq_one_letter_code
_entity_poly.pdbx_strand_id
1 'polypeptide(L)'
;MRDLFRFLWRSRSTLLFIALMTLSFVWLARGNDHHRAQAFTSSQAAVGTVYGWRDEVVQYTNLVEDNQRLNGALAHLMERSRGSFLATTAPVHIVNDTVLLQRYRYFDAGVINNTIGKQRNYLTLDKGTKAGLGKGMGVIGAKGVAGKVYECSPRFSTAMSLLNADLHFSTIFPKTGHSGIYTWDTGDPLTARVSDVPKHALIEVGDTVVTGGNDQVFPMGVPVGVVQSVENTPGAVALDIVIALSEDLSRCNHVWVVNDLLTLERDTLEAKLPAE
;
A
#
# COMPACT_ATOMS: atom_id res chain seq x y z
N MET A 1 -51.52 19.62 -56.30
CA MET A 1 -52.09 18.25 -56.20
C MET A 1 -51.90 17.44 -57.50
N ARG A 2 -51.97 18.05 -58.73
CA ARG A 2 -51.77 17.33 -60.01
C ARG A 2 -50.37 16.73 -60.19
N ASP A 3 -49.33 17.35 -59.64
CA ASP A 3 -47.95 16.87 -59.79
C ASP A 3 -47.66 15.68 -58.90
N LEU A 4 -48.31 15.61 -57.73
CA LEU A 4 -48.23 14.47 -56.82
C LEU A 4 -48.86 13.20 -57.43
N PHE A 5 -49.98 13.39 -58.10
CA PHE A 5 -50.67 12.29 -58.85
C PHE A 5 -49.87 11.79 -60.04
N ARG A 6 -49.15 12.69 -60.76
CA ARG A 6 -48.24 12.29 -61.81
C ARG A 6 -47.03 11.55 -61.36
N PHE A 7 -46.47 11.96 -60.24
CA PHE A 7 -45.33 11.27 -59.60
C PHE A 7 -45.72 9.84 -59.11
N LEU A 8 -46.87 9.73 -58.48
CA LEU A 8 -47.38 8.42 -57.99
C LEU A 8 -47.66 7.47 -59.16
N TRP A 9 -48.21 8.00 -60.32
CA TRP A 9 -48.50 7.15 -61.47
C TRP A 9 -47.25 6.79 -62.29
N ARG A 10 -46.25 7.66 -62.34
CA ARG A 10 -44.99 7.40 -63.00
C ARG A 10 -44.13 6.40 -62.22
N SER A 11 -44.22 6.38 -60.90
CA SER A 11 -43.45 5.51 -59.98
C SER A 11 -44.24 4.34 -59.41
N ARG A 12 -45.40 4.01 -60.02
CA ARG A 12 -46.33 2.99 -59.49
C ARG A 12 -45.68 1.62 -59.26
N SER A 13 -44.77 1.18 -60.14
CA SER A 13 -44.09 -0.09 -60.02
C SER A 13 -43.09 -0.12 -58.78
N THR A 14 -42.39 0.99 -58.58
CA THR A 14 -41.45 1.14 -57.47
C THR A 14 -42.19 1.27 -56.14
N LEU A 15 -43.29 2.02 -56.11
CA LEU A 15 -44.14 2.16 -54.91
C LEU A 15 -44.83 0.83 -54.56
N LEU A 16 -45.27 0.08 -55.55
CA LEU A 16 -45.87 -1.24 -55.37
C LEU A 16 -44.84 -2.26 -54.84
N PHE A 17 -43.62 -2.19 -55.38
CA PHE A 17 -42.49 -3.02 -54.89
C PHE A 17 -42.16 -2.71 -53.41
N ILE A 18 -42.05 -1.42 -53.07
CA ILE A 18 -41.78 -1.00 -51.67
C ILE A 18 -42.93 -1.43 -50.76
N ALA A 19 -44.19 -1.26 -51.19
CA ALA A 19 -45.37 -1.66 -50.43
C ALA A 19 -45.42 -3.19 -50.22
N LEU A 20 -45.10 -3.99 -51.22
CA LEU A 20 -45.02 -5.44 -51.09
C LEU A 20 -43.85 -5.88 -50.25
N MET A 21 -42.71 -5.21 -50.35
CA MET A 21 -41.55 -5.50 -49.52
C MET A 21 -41.80 -5.17 -48.06
N THR A 22 -42.44 -4.06 -47.76
CA THR A 22 -42.83 -3.72 -46.37
C THR A 22 -43.88 -4.65 -45.83
N LEU A 23 -44.88 -5.06 -46.63
CA LEU A 23 -45.90 -6.03 -46.26
C LEU A 23 -45.28 -7.41 -45.96
N SER A 24 -44.36 -7.86 -46.83
CA SER A 24 -43.62 -9.11 -46.66
C SER A 24 -42.77 -9.08 -45.39
N PHE A 25 -42.10 -7.95 -45.10
CA PHE A 25 -41.29 -7.78 -43.90
C PHE A 25 -42.15 -7.77 -42.63
N VAL A 26 -43.32 -7.10 -42.65
CA VAL A 26 -44.27 -7.08 -41.53
C VAL A 26 -44.86 -8.49 -41.31
N TRP A 27 -45.11 -9.25 -42.36
CA TRP A 27 -45.63 -10.62 -42.26
C TRP A 27 -44.56 -11.57 -41.73
N LEU A 28 -43.30 -11.42 -42.17
CA LEU A 28 -42.16 -12.19 -41.67
C LEU A 28 -41.91 -11.89 -40.17
N ALA A 29 -42.02 -10.62 -39.78
CA ALA A 29 -41.84 -10.20 -38.39
C ALA A 29 -43.00 -10.64 -37.45
N ARG A 30 -44.20 -10.82 -38.00
CA ARG A 30 -45.40 -11.28 -37.24
C ARG A 30 -45.63 -12.80 -37.24
N GLY A 31 -45.06 -13.49 -38.24
CA GLY A 31 -45.36 -14.92 -38.45
C GLY A 31 -44.41 -15.92 -37.78
N ASN A 32 -43.35 -15.45 -37.12
CA ASN A 32 -42.32 -16.39 -36.64
C ASN A 32 -41.89 -16.04 -35.21
N ASP A 33 -42.44 -16.70 -34.21
CA ASP A 33 -42.07 -16.53 -32.79
C ASP A 33 -40.59 -16.83 -32.53
N HIS A 34 -39.94 -17.61 -33.38
CA HIS A 34 -38.51 -17.93 -33.31
C HIS A 34 -37.61 -16.70 -33.60
N HIS A 35 -37.99 -15.83 -34.53
CA HIS A 35 -37.23 -14.61 -34.84
C HIS A 35 -37.42 -13.52 -33.79
N ARG A 36 -38.53 -13.49 -33.10
CA ARG A 36 -38.74 -12.59 -31.94
C ARG A 36 -37.82 -12.96 -30.78
N ALA A 37 -37.65 -14.25 -30.46
CA ALA A 37 -36.77 -14.70 -29.40
C ALA A 37 -35.30 -14.39 -29.71
N GLN A 38 -34.84 -14.56 -30.96
CA GLN A 38 -33.46 -14.25 -31.36
C GLN A 38 -33.18 -12.75 -31.45
N ALA A 39 -34.13 -11.92 -31.86
CA ALA A 39 -33.97 -10.46 -31.88
C ALA A 39 -33.94 -9.88 -30.46
N PHE A 40 -34.72 -10.44 -29.52
CA PHE A 40 -34.67 -10.06 -28.10
C PHE A 40 -33.37 -10.49 -27.43
N THR A 41 -32.83 -11.68 -27.72
CA THR A 41 -31.56 -12.16 -27.16
C THR A 41 -30.35 -11.38 -27.69
N SER A 42 -30.34 -11.01 -28.98
CA SER A 42 -29.23 -10.21 -29.52
C SER A 42 -29.26 -8.75 -29.06
N SER A 43 -30.42 -8.15 -28.85
CA SER A 43 -30.52 -6.81 -28.26
C SER A 43 -30.14 -6.80 -26.76
N GLN A 44 -30.48 -7.83 -26.00
CA GLN A 44 -30.06 -7.98 -24.61
C GLN A 44 -28.55 -8.25 -24.50
N ALA A 45 -27.95 -8.99 -25.42
CA ALA A 45 -26.51 -9.20 -25.46
C ALA A 45 -25.74 -7.90 -25.72
N ALA A 46 -26.21 -7.07 -26.67
CA ALA A 46 -25.62 -5.77 -26.95
C ALA A 46 -25.78 -4.77 -25.79
N VAL A 47 -26.94 -4.75 -25.15
CA VAL A 47 -27.19 -3.93 -23.97
C VAL A 47 -26.38 -4.43 -22.79
N GLY A 48 -26.25 -5.75 -22.59
CA GLY A 48 -25.42 -6.36 -21.53
C GLY A 48 -23.94 -6.01 -21.68
N THR A 49 -23.41 -5.95 -22.91
CA THR A 49 -22.01 -5.60 -23.16
C THR A 49 -21.73 -4.13 -22.80
N VAL A 50 -22.66 -3.21 -23.13
CA VAL A 50 -22.53 -1.79 -22.79
C VAL A 50 -22.65 -1.55 -21.27
N TYR A 51 -23.56 -2.26 -20.59
CA TYR A 51 -23.64 -2.20 -19.13
C TYR A 51 -22.43 -2.85 -18.45
N GLY A 52 -21.88 -3.93 -19.00
CA GLY A 52 -20.65 -4.55 -18.49
C GLY A 52 -19.45 -3.59 -18.51
N TRP A 53 -19.26 -2.85 -19.58
CA TRP A 53 -18.21 -1.83 -19.67
C TRP A 53 -18.41 -0.68 -18.67
N ARG A 54 -19.65 -0.24 -18.48
CA ARG A 54 -19.97 0.80 -17.50
C ARG A 54 -19.71 0.31 -16.07
N ASP A 55 -20.12 -0.91 -15.75
CA ASP A 55 -19.92 -1.48 -14.41
C ASP A 55 -18.43 -1.69 -14.12
N GLU A 56 -17.62 -2.09 -15.10
CA GLU A 56 -16.17 -2.27 -14.95
C GLU A 56 -15.47 -0.93 -14.68
N VAL A 57 -15.85 0.15 -15.39
CA VAL A 57 -15.31 1.51 -15.16
C VAL A 57 -15.76 2.06 -13.81
N VAL A 58 -17.03 1.87 -13.43
CA VAL A 58 -17.56 2.32 -12.13
C VAL A 58 -16.95 1.52 -10.97
N GLN A 59 -16.73 0.22 -11.13
CA GLN A 59 -16.05 -0.60 -10.12
C GLN A 59 -14.59 -0.14 -9.95
N TYR A 60 -13.90 0.23 -11.03
CA TYR A 60 -12.52 0.70 -10.93
C TYR A 60 -12.41 2.05 -10.21
N THR A 61 -13.33 2.97 -10.43
CA THR A 61 -13.38 4.27 -9.72
C THR A 61 -13.74 4.10 -8.24
N ASN A 62 -14.71 3.23 -7.93
CA ASN A 62 -15.09 2.93 -6.55
C ASN A 62 -13.97 2.20 -5.79
N LEU A 63 -13.16 1.37 -6.49
CA LEU A 63 -12.03 0.66 -5.89
C LEU A 63 -10.97 1.62 -5.33
N VAL A 64 -10.74 2.74 -6.01
CA VAL A 64 -9.79 3.78 -5.53
C VAL A 64 -10.31 4.45 -4.25
N GLU A 65 -11.59 4.84 -4.22
CA GLU A 65 -12.21 5.44 -3.03
C GLU A 65 -12.28 4.45 -1.86
N ASP A 66 -12.68 3.20 -2.13
CA ASP A 66 -12.72 2.15 -1.11
C ASP A 66 -11.33 1.84 -0.56
N ASN A 67 -10.30 1.83 -1.42
CA ASN A 67 -8.92 1.64 -1.00
C ASN A 67 -8.44 2.79 -0.09
N GLN A 68 -8.71 4.04 -0.46
CA GLN A 68 -8.40 5.21 0.38
C GLN A 68 -9.13 5.15 1.72
N ARG A 69 -10.41 4.79 1.73
CA ARG A 69 -11.21 4.65 2.96
C ARG A 69 -10.67 3.52 3.85
N LEU A 70 -10.32 2.37 3.26
CA LEU A 70 -9.75 1.24 3.99
C LEU A 70 -8.39 1.58 4.59
N ASN A 71 -7.53 2.29 3.83
CA ASN A 71 -6.22 2.71 4.32
C ASN A 71 -6.34 3.72 5.47
N GLY A 72 -7.27 4.66 5.39
CA GLY A 72 -7.59 5.57 6.50
C GLY A 72 -8.12 4.83 7.73
N ALA A 73 -9.01 3.85 7.55
CA ALA A 73 -9.52 3.02 8.63
C ALA A 73 -8.41 2.17 9.28
N LEU A 74 -7.50 1.62 8.48
CA LEU A 74 -6.32 0.90 8.99
C LEU A 74 -5.39 1.81 9.81
N ALA A 75 -5.13 3.04 9.35
CA ALA A 75 -4.34 4.01 10.11
C ALA A 75 -4.96 4.27 11.50
N HIS A 76 -6.28 4.48 11.55
CA HIS A 76 -7.00 4.65 12.82
C HIS A 76 -6.98 3.40 13.72
N LEU A 77 -7.04 2.20 13.14
CA LEU A 77 -6.90 0.96 13.91
C LEU A 77 -5.49 0.80 14.45
N MET A 78 -4.46 1.14 13.67
CA MET A 78 -3.07 1.14 14.13
C MET A 78 -2.85 2.13 15.27
N GLU A 79 -3.43 3.33 15.18
CA GLU A 79 -3.38 4.32 16.27
C GLU A 79 -4.00 3.81 17.57
N ARG A 80 -5.07 3.01 17.48
CA ARG A 80 -5.77 2.41 18.63
C ARG A 80 -5.16 1.10 19.10
N SER A 81 -4.14 0.58 18.42
CA SER A 81 -3.49 -0.65 18.83
C SER A 81 -2.74 -0.47 20.17
N ARG A 82 -2.63 -1.53 20.97
CA ARG A 82 -1.92 -1.47 22.26
C ARG A 82 -0.48 -0.98 22.14
N GLY A 83 0.19 -1.25 21.02
CA GLY A 83 1.55 -0.78 20.75
C GLY A 83 1.67 0.73 20.50
N SER A 84 0.55 1.43 20.22
CA SER A 84 0.52 2.88 20.00
C SER A 84 0.34 3.69 21.29
N PHE A 85 0.17 3.02 22.44
CA PHE A 85 -0.03 3.64 23.75
C PHE A 85 1.08 3.27 24.72
N LEU A 86 1.50 4.22 25.57
CA LEU A 86 2.38 3.96 26.70
C LEU A 86 1.56 3.45 27.88
N ALA A 87 2.00 2.35 28.48
CA ALA A 87 1.51 1.95 29.79
C ALA A 87 2.13 2.88 30.85
N THR A 88 1.38 3.83 31.35
CA THR A 88 1.83 4.69 32.44
C THR A 88 1.74 3.91 33.75
N THR A 89 2.87 3.33 34.17
CA THR A 89 3.00 2.70 35.51
C THR A 89 3.41 3.77 36.51
N ALA A 90 2.47 4.59 36.93
CA ALA A 90 2.65 5.38 38.13
C ALA A 90 1.84 4.72 39.26
N PRO A 91 2.43 4.45 40.45
CA PRO A 91 1.68 3.99 41.59
C PRO A 91 0.94 5.17 42.20
N VAL A 92 -0.18 5.55 41.62
CA VAL A 92 -1.08 6.50 42.24
C VAL A 92 -2.45 5.86 42.36
N HIS A 93 -2.92 5.77 43.60
CA HIS A 93 -4.30 5.51 43.94
C HIS A 93 -5.21 6.49 43.14
N ILE A 94 -5.72 6.09 42.02
CA ILE A 94 -6.83 6.77 41.37
C ILE A 94 -7.76 5.76 40.73
N VAL A 95 -8.95 5.83 41.20
CA VAL A 95 -10.17 5.26 40.70
C VAL A 95 -10.35 5.65 39.23
N ASN A 96 -10.49 4.66 38.33
CA ASN A 96 -11.13 4.75 37.02
C ASN A 96 -10.63 5.85 36.05
N ASP A 97 -9.39 5.79 35.56
CA ASP A 97 -9.10 6.15 34.17
C ASP A 97 -7.67 5.71 33.85
N THR A 98 -7.52 4.66 33.06
CA THR A 98 -6.25 4.32 32.43
C THR A 98 -6.01 5.39 31.37
N VAL A 99 -5.32 6.46 31.72
CA VAL A 99 -4.89 7.49 30.77
C VAL A 99 -3.81 6.87 29.90
N LEU A 100 -4.23 6.25 28.80
CA LEU A 100 -3.33 5.78 27.78
C LEU A 100 -2.85 6.99 27.00
N LEU A 101 -1.61 7.42 27.19
CA LEU A 101 -0.99 8.45 26.37
C LEU A 101 -0.65 7.84 25.01
N GLN A 102 -1.22 8.41 23.96
CA GLN A 102 -0.91 8.03 22.58
C GLN A 102 0.56 8.34 22.31
N ARG A 103 1.32 7.31 21.90
CA ARG A 103 2.73 7.43 21.57
C ARG A 103 2.95 7.60 20.07
N TYR A 104 2.25 6.85 19.25
CA TYR A 104 2.44 6.84 17.79
C TYR A 104 1.22 7.40 17.07
N ARG A 105 1.47 8.24 16.05
CA ARG A 105 0.47 8.71 15.10
C ARG A 105 0.86 8.24 13.71
N TYR A 106 -0.14 7.81 12.93
CA TYR A 106 0.05 7.29 11.59
C TYR A 106 -0.58 8.22 10.57
N PHE A 107 0.18 8.52 9.51
CA PHE A 107 -0.28 9.31 8.37
C PHE A 107 -0.25 8.43 7.13
N ASP A 108 -1.37 8.29 6.44
CA ASP A 108 -1.42 7.59 5.15
C ASP A 108 -0.75 8.44 4.07
N ALA A 109 -0.01 7.84 3.16
CA ALA A 109 0.62 8.51 2.03
C ALA A 109 0.74 7.59 0.81
N GLY A 110 0.52 8.16 -0.38
CA GLY A 110 0.77 7.50 -1.65
C GLY A 110 2.23 7.61 -2.06
N VAL A 111 2.78 6.55 -2.64
CA VAL A 111 4.12 6.55 -3.23
C VAL A 111 4.01 6.98 -4.69
N ILE A 112 4.55 8.15 -5.03
CA ILE A 112 4.51 8.71 -6.40
C ILE A 112 5.77 8.40 -7.21
N ASN A 113 6.88 8.09 -6.55
CA ASN A 113 8.11 7.64 -7.20
C ASN A 113 8.87 6.71 -6.28
N ASN A 114 9.54 5.72 -6.88
CA ASN A 114 10.32 4.72 -6.16
C ASN A 114 11.54 4.31 -6.99
N THR A 115 12.70 4.24 -6.35
CA THR A 115 13.92 3.70 -6.94
C THR A 115 14.33 2.44 -6.20
N ILE A 116 14.74 1.39 -6.94
CA ILE A 116 15.11 0.08 -6.37
C ILE A 116 16.46 -0.45 -6.87
N GLY A 117 17.01 0.12 -7.95
CA GLY A 117 18.21 -0.39 -8.64
C GLY A 117 19.48 0.39 -8.35
N LYS A 118 19.54 1.20 -7.31
CA LYS A 118 20.72 2.01 -6.92
C LYS A 118 21.23 1.55 -5.55
N GLN A 119 22.45 1.96 -5.19
CA GLN A 119 22.93 1.79 -3.81
C GLN A 119 22.15 2.65 -2.81
N ARG A 120 21.70 3.83 -3.24
CA ARG A 120 20.89 4.77 -2.45
C ARG A 120 19.54 4.92 -3.11
N ASN A 121 18.57 4.22 -2.60
CA ASN A 121 17.20 4.23 -3.10
C ASN A 121 16.30 5.09 -2.23
N TYR A 122 15.35 5.77 -2.88
CA TYR A 122 14.42 6.69 -2.23
C TYR A 122 13.00 6.47 -2.73
N LEU A 123 12.06 6.72 -1.84
CA LEU A 123 10.62 6.82 -2.12
C LEU A 123 10.25 8.30 -2.11
N THR A 124 9.36 8.73 -3.01
CA THR A 124 8.74 10.05 -2.95
C THR A 124 7.27 9.88 -2.60
N LEU A 125 6.82 10.59 -1.56
CA LEU A 125 5.47 10.53 -1.03
C LEU A 125 4.68 11.77 -1.44
N ASP A 126 3.37 11.61 -1.65
CA ASP A 126 2.41 12.65 -2.02
C ASP A 126 2.03 13.60 -0.87
N LYS A 127 2.62 13.42 0.31
CA LYS A 127 2.38 14.23 1.51
C LYS A 127 3.67 14.81 2.07
N GLY A 128 3.56 15.97 2.67
CA GLY A 128 4.68 16.72 3.24
C GLY A 128 4.33 17.37 4.57
N THR A 129 5.04 18.47 4.92
CA THR A 129 4.89 19.14 6.22
C THR A 129 3.50 19.67 6.49
N LYS A 130 2.73 20.06 5.45
CA LYS A 130 1.32 20.46 5.61
C LYS A 130 0.41 19.34 6.08
N ALA A 131 0.77 18.09 5.79
CA ALA A 131 0.05 16.91 6.27
C ALA A 131 0.57 16.40 7.64
N GLY A 132 1.58 17.07 8.21
CA GLY A 132 2.16 16.70 9.49
C GLY A 132 3.39 15.78 9.38
N LEU A 133 3.91 15.53 8.18
CA LEU A 133 5.11 14.73 8.00
C LEU A 133 6.36 15.54 8.38
N GLY A 134 7.32 14.86 9.00
CA GLY A 134 8.61 15.41 9.42
C GLY A 134 9.77 14.48 9.11
N LYS A 135 10.97 15.05 9.08
CA LYS A 135 12.22 14.29 8.92
C LYS A 135 12.38 13.30 10.06
N GLY A 136 12.88 12.11 9.76
CA GLY A 136 13.16 11.07 10.74
C GLY A 136 12.01 10.14 11.04
N MET A 137 10.79 10.43 10.60
CA MET A 137 9.63 9.56 10.78
C MET A 137 9.81 8.24 10.05
N GLY A 138 9.32 7.13 10.63
CA GLY A 138 9.33 5.82 10.02
C GLY A 138 8.30 5.70 8.90
N VAL A 139 8.59 4.90 7.89
CA VAL A 139 7.68 4.59 6.79
C VAL A 139 7.42 3.10 6.77
N ILE A 140 6.15 2.69 6.86
CA ILE A 140 5.69 1.31 6.94
C ILE A 140 4.81 1.02 5.75
N GLY A 141 5.07 -0.08 5.06
CA GLY A 141 4.24 -0.63 4.00
C GLY A 141 3.18 -1.60 4.53
N ALA A 142 2.48 -2.26 3.64
CA ALA A 142 1.41 -3.19 3.99
C ALA A 142 1.88 -4.44 4.75
N LYS A 143 3.12 -4.88 4.51
CA LYS A 143 3.67 -6.12 5.07
C LYS A 143 4.84 -5.89 6.02
N GLY A 144 5.36 -4.67 6.11
CA GLY A 144 6.51 -4.39 6.96
C GLY A 144 7.12 -3.01 6.73
N VAL A 145 8.35 -2.83 7.20
CA VAL A 145 9.10 -1.59 7.06
C VAL A 145 9.32 -1.26 5.58
N ALA A 146 9.12 0.01 5.19
CA ALA A 146 9.39 0.50 3.84
C ALA A 146 10.56 1.51 3.79
N GLY A 147 10.83 2.24 4.89
CA GLY A 147 11.93 3.20 4.93
C GLY A 147 11.81 4.23 6.06
N LYS A 148 12.53 5.35 5.92
CA LYS A 148 12.58 6.46 6.88
C LYS A 148 12.53 7.78 6.14
N VAL A 149 11.70 8.74 6.58
CA VAL A 149 11.61 10.06 5.96
C VAL A 149 12.94 10.80 6.06
N TYR A 150 13.47 11.20 4.92
CA TYR A 150 14.75 11.90 4.78
C TYR A 150 14.57 13.41 4.77
N GLU A 151 13.67 13.92 3.91
CA GLU A 151 13.42 15.36 3.76
C GLU A 151 11.96 15.61 3.42
N CYS A 152 11.43 16.77 3.85
CA CYS A 152 10.05 17.17 3.61
C CYS A 152 9.97 18.56 2.99
N SER A 153 9.13 18.68 1.96
CA SER A 153 8.61 19.93 1.43
C SER A 153 7.17 20.18 1.93
N PRO A 154 6.55 21.32 1.62
CA PRO A 154 5.19 21.57 2.08
C PRO A 154 4.15 20.55 1.61
N ARG A 155 4.34 19.95 0.42
CA ARG A 155 3.36 19.01 -0.19
C ARG A 155 3.88 17.61 -0.38
N PHE A 156 5.18 17.42 -0.47
CA PHE A 156 5.83 16.14 -0.76
C PHE A 156 6.90 15.83 0.27
N SER A 157 7.24 14.57 0.40
CA SER A 157 8.42 14.15 1.16
C SER A 157 9.19 13.08 0.43
N THR A 158 10.49 13.00 0.70
CA THR A 158 11.36 11.92 0.27
C THR A 158 11.70 11.05 1.47
N ALA A 159 11.66 9.75 1.30
CA ALA A 159 12.07 8.79 2.32
C ALA A 159 13.22 7.93 1.78
N MET A 160 14.22 7.66 2.61
CA MET A 160 15.20 6.61 2.36
C MET A 160 14.47 5.29 2.33
N SER A 161 14.56 4.57 1.22
CA SER A 161 13.98 3.25 1.07
C SER A 161 14.66 2.25 2.01
N LEU A 162 13.97 1.17 2.37
CA LEU A 162 14.59 0.02 3.01
C LEU A 162 15.78 -0.52 2.18
N LEU A 163 15.73 -0.35 0.84
CA LEU A 163 16.80 -0.69 -0.10
C LEU A 163 17.86 0.43 -0.22
N ASN A 164 18.27 1.04 0.87
CA ASN A 164 19.26 2.10 0.89
C ASN A 164 20.43 1.71 1.81
N ALA A 165 21.65 1.74 1.26
CA ALA A 165 22.85 1.34 1.99
C ALA A 165 23.16 2.21 3.22
N ASP A 166 22.64 3.44 3.27
CA ASP A 166 22.83 4.35 4.42
C ASP A 166 21.73 4.18 5.49
N LEU A 167 20.73 3.33 5.25
CA LEU A 167 19.66 3.09 6.21
C LEU A 167 20.04 1.96 7.17
N HIS A 168 20.24 2.32 8.43
CA HIS A 168 20.49 1.38 9.53
C HIS A 168 19.44 1.60 10.63
N PHE A 169 18.98 0.52 11.23
CA PHE A 169 18.10 0.56 12.40
C PHE A 169 18.17 -0.76 13.17
N SER A 170 17.78 -0.70 14.44
CA SER A 170 17.78 -1.85 15.34
C SER A 170 16.64 -2.81 15.00
N THR A 171 16.98 -4.07 14.90
CA THR A 171 16.05 -5.18 14.75
C THR A 171 16.13 -6.12 15.95
N ILE A 172 15.08 -6.91 16.15
CA ILE A 172 15.03 -7.92 17.20
C ILE A 172 14.46 -9.23 16.63
N PHE A 173 14.94 -10.34 17.15
CA PHE A 173 14.39 -11.67 16.91
C PHE A 173 13.43 -12.01 18.06
N PRO A 174 12.11 -11.97 17.86
CA PRO A 174 11.13 -12.12 18.96
C PRO A 174 11.26 -13.46 19.70
N LYS A 175 11.68 -14.53 19.00
CA LYS A 175 11.85 -15.88 19.55
C LYS A 175 12.98 -15.95 20.58
N THR A 176 14.08 -15.25 20.35
CA THR A 176 15.28 -15.34 21.18
C THR A 176 15.57 -14.07 22.00
N GLY A 177 14.91 -12.94 21.66
CA GLY A 177 15.12 -11.64 22.28
C GLY A 177 16.43 -10.95 21.90
N HIS A 178 17.26 -11.55 21.03
CA HIS A 178 18.50 -10.93 20.58
C HIS A 178 18.25 -9.84 19.57
N SER A 179 19.05 -8.77 19.60
CA SER A 179 19.03 -7.67 18.67
C SER A 179 20.12 -7.79 17.62
N GLY A 180 19.94 -7.10 16.50
CA GLY A 180 20.93 -6.90 15.46
C GLY A 180 20.65 -5.58 14.72
N ILE A 181 21.53 -5.20 13.82
CA ILE A 181 21.43 -3.98 13.02
C ILE A 181 21.06 -4.36 11.58
N TYR A 182 19.95 -3.79 11.10
CA TYR A 182 19.55 -3.91 9.72
C TYR A 182 20.51 -3.13 8.80
N THR A 183 20.92 -3.75 7.70
CA THR A 183 21.69 -3.14 6.62
C THR A 183 21.26 -3.70 5.27
N TRP A 184 21.35 -2.88 4.22
CA TRP A 184 21.13 -3.33 2.85
C TRP A 184 22.39 -3.14 2.04
N ASP A 185 23.09 -4.22 1.75
CA ASP A 185 24.36 -4.27 1.01
C ASP A 185 24.34 -5.32 -0.12
N THR A 186 23.27 -6.08 -0.23
CA THR A 186 23.19 -7.23 -1.13
C THR A 186 23.00 -6.85 -2.61
N GLY A 187 22.49 -5.65 -2.89
CA GLY A 187 22.09 -5.26 -4.24
C GLY A 187 20.83 -5.97 -4.75
N ASP A 188 20.34 -6.99 -4.05
CA ASP A 188 19.09 -7.69 -4.33
C ASP A 188 17.93 -6.97 -3.60
N PRO A 189 16.87 -6.56 -4.33
CA PRO A 189 15.73 -5.86 -3.72
C PRO A 189 14.84 -6.73 -2.82
N LEU A 190 15.05 -8.03 -2.78
CA LEU A 190 14.26 -8.96 -1.98
C LEU A 190 14.96 -9.43 -0.71
N THR A 191 16.26 -9.15 -0.58
CA THR A 191 17.07 -9.61 0.55
C THR A 191 17.82 -8.46 1.21
N ALA A 192 18.12 -8.64 2.48
CA ALA A 192 18.94 -7.72 3.26
C ALA A 192 19.75 -8.49 4.30
N ARG A 193 20.58 -7.78 5.05
CA ARG A 193 21.43 -8.35 6.09
C ARG A 193 21.09 -7.78 7.46
N VAL A 194 21.21 -8.63 8.47
CA VAL A 194 21.21 -8.22 9.89
C VAL A 194 22.57 -8.59 10.46
N SER A 195 23.34 -7.58 10.85
CA SER A 195 24.66 -7.71 11.46
C SER A 195 24.60 -7.53 12.97
N ASP A 196 25.76 -7.69 13.63
CA ASP A 196 25.96 -7.49 15.06
C ASP A 196 25.06 -8.39 15.97
N VAL A 197 24.68 -9.56 15.46
CA VAL A 197 23.94 -10.55 16.25
C VAL A 197 24.94 -11.39 17.05
N PRO A 198 24.76 -11.52 18.39
CA PRO A 198 25.69 -12.29 19.21
C PRO A 198 25.79 -13.75 18.78
N LYS A 199 27.00 -14.33 18.76
CA LYS A 199 27.23 -15.72 18.30
C LYS A 199 26.52 -16.79 19.13
N HIS A 200 26.19 -16.49 20.38
CA HIS A 200 25.42 -17.39 21.24
C HIS A 200 23.92 -17.34 21.00
N ALA A 201 23.46 -16.43 20.11
CA ALA A 201 22.06 -16.38 19.73
C ALA A 201 21.70 -17.60 18.87
N LEU A 202 20.71 -18.35 19.32
CA LEU A 202 20.18 -19.51 18.61
C LEU A 202 19.17 -19.03 17.57
N ILE A 203 19.67 -18.57 16.41
CA ILE A 203 18.85 -18.10 15.31
C ILE A 203 18.77 -19.21 14.26
N GLU A 204 17.56 -19.51 13.81
CA GLU A 204 17.27 -20.55 12.84
C GLU A 204 16.70 -19.97 11.53
N VAL A 205 16.90 -20.66 10.43
CA VAL A 205 16.24 -20.32 9.15
C VAL A 205 14.73 -20.41 9.34
N GLY A 206 14.00 -19.37 8.89
CA GLY A 206 12.56 -19.23 9.09
C GLY A 206 12.16 -18.38 10.30
N ASP A 207 13.10 -17.99 11.15
CA ASP A 207 12.80 -17.06 12.24
C ASP A 207 12.43 -15.68 11.70
N THR A 208 11.46 -15.02 12.35
CA THR A 208 11.03 -13.67 11.97
C THR A 208 11.93 -12.61 12.57
N VAL A 209 12.13 -11.53 11.81
CA VAL A 209 12.87 -10.34 12.23
C VAL A 209 11.92 -9.16 12.26
N VAL A 210 11.88 -8.42 13.35
CA VAL A 210 11.02 -7.26 13.53
C VAL A 210 11.83 -6.05 14.02
N THR A 211 11.24 -4.86 13.97
CA THR A 211 11.87 -3.65 14.54
C THR A 211 12.01 -3.75 16.05
N GLY A 212 13.15 -3.30 16.57
CA GLY A 212 13.47 -3.34 18.01
C GLY A 212 12.78 -2.23 18.82
N GLY A 213 12.32 -1.14 18.20
CA GLY A 213 11.69 -0.01 18.87
C GLY A 213 12.66 0.93 19.61
N ASN A 214 13.97 0.65 19.58
CA ASN A 214 14.98 1.45 20.27
C ASN A 214 15.39 2.71 19.49
N ASP A 215 15.27 2.70 18.17
CA ASP A 215 15.74 3.78 17.27
C ASP A 215 14.78 4.96 17.16
N GLN A 216 13.68 4.98 17.91
CA GLN A 216 12.68 6.06 17.89
C GLN A 216 12.02 6.31 16.53
N VAL A 217 12.33 5.47 15.53
CA VAL A 217 11.83 5.59 14.15
C VAL A 217 10.61 4.72 13.94
N PHE A 218 10.66 3.50 14.47
CA PHE A 218 9.59 2.53 14.27
C PHE A 218 9.02 2.06 15.61
N PRO A 219 7.70 1.77 15.67
CA PRO A 219 7.14 0.99 16.75
C PRO A 219 7.84 -0.38 16.85
N MET A 220 7.96 -0.91 18.03
CA MET A 220 8.46 -2.28 18.23
C MET A 220 7.51 -3.29 17.56
N GLY A 221 8.08 -4.30 16.90
CA GLY A 221 7.32 -5.42 16.36
C GLY A 221 6.82 -5.26 14.92
N VAL A 222 7.23 -4.20 14.21
CA VAL A 222 6.93 -4.09 12.77
C VAL A 222 7.77 -5.11 11.99
N PRO A 223 7.17 -5.95 11.12
CA PRO A 223 7.92 -6.95 10.35
C PRO A 223 8.99 -6.31 9.47
N VAL A 224 10.19 -6.91 9.45
CA VAL A 224 11.30 -6.52 8.56
C VAL A 224 11.55 -7.63 7.56
N GLY A 225 11.66 -8.88 8.02
CA GLY A 225 11.95 -10.02 7.16
C GLY A 225 11.90 -11.35 7.87
N VAL A 226 12.30 -12.38 7.15
CA VAL A 226 12.44 -13.76 7.63
C VAL A 226 13.85 -14.26 7.32
N VAL A 227 14.47 -14.93 8.25
CA VAL A 227 15.83 -15.48 8.13
C VAL A 227 15.90 -16.48 6.98
N GLN A 228 16.77 -16.22 6.00
CA GLN A 228 17.09 -17.14 4.90
C GLN A 228 18.35 -17.96 5.17
N SER A 229 19.39 -17.32 5.69
CA SER A 229 20.64 -18.00 6.04
C SER A 229 21.33 -17.31 7.21
N VAL A 230 22.11 -18.09 7.95
CA VAL A 230 22.94 -17.62 9.05
C VAL A 230 24.40 -17.86 8.67
N GLU A 231 25.17 -16.77 8.54
CA GLU A 231 26.57 -16.80 8.18
C GLU A 231 27.42 -16.69 9.44
N ASN A 232 28.18 -17.73 9.73
CA ASN A 232 29.12 -17.76 10.85
C ASN A 232 30.57 -17.76 10.32
N THR A 233 31.09 -16.57 10.05
CA THR A 233 32.48 -16.43 9.56
C THR A 233 33.47 -16.77 10.66
N PRO A 234 34.45 -17.67 10.40
CA PRO A 234 35.53 -17.98 11.35
C PRO A 234 36.31 -16.72 11.70
N GLY A 235 36.43 -16.42 13.00
CA GLY A 235 37.14 -15.22 13.50
C GLY A 235 36.26 -13.96 13.66
N ALA A 236 35.04 -13.90 13.11
CA ALA A 236 34.11 -12.80 13.37
C ALA A 236 33.65 -12.82 14.84
N VAL A 237 33.25 -11.68 15.37
CA VAL A 237 32.76 -11.55 16.75
C VAL A 237 31.23 -11.77 16.82
N ALA A 238 30.53 -11.51 15.73
CA ALA A 238 29.08 -11.59 15.60
C ALA A 238 28.66 -12.50 14.42
N LEU A 239 27.39 -12.84 14.36
CA LEU A 239 26.76 -13.51 13.23
C LEU A 239 26.28 -12.47 12.24
N ASP A 240 26.40 -12.77 10.94
CA ASP A 240 25.74 -12.09 9.85
C ASP A 240 24.58 -12.93 9.35
N ILE A 241 23.39 -12.33 9.27
CA ILE A 241 22.17 -13.04 8.95
C ILE A 241 21.56 -12.44 7.69
N VAL A 242 21.34 -13.26 6.67
CA VAL A 242 20.61 -12.85 5.46
C VAL A 242 19.13 -13.09 5.69
N ILE A 243 18.33 -12.07 5.43
CA ILE A 243 16.87 -12.11 5.57
C ILE A 243 16.18 -11.87 4.25
N ALA A 244 15.06 -12.54 4.01
CA ALA A 244 14.09 -12.17 2.98
C ALA A 244 13.22 -11.03 3.51
N LEU A 245 13.11 -9.93 2.78
CA LEU A 245 12.30 -8.80 3.17
C LEU A 245 10.81 -9.15 3.18
N SER A 246 10.07 -8.67 4.20
CA SER A 246 8.63 -8.85 4.29
C SER A 246 7.87 -8.00 3.28
N GLU A 247 8.37 -6.78 2.98
CA GLU A 247 7.76 -5.84 2.05
C GLU A 247 8.44 -5.90 0.68
N ASP A 248 7.64 -6.05 -0.37
CA ASP A 248 8.11 -5.92 -1.76
C ASP A 248 8.05 -4.45 -2.18
N LEU A 249 9.19 -3.78 -2.06
CA LEU A 249 9.30 -2.36 -2.39
C LEU A 249 9.11 -2.06 -3.87
N SER A 250 9.24 -3.05 -4.77
CA SER A 250 8.97 -2.84 -6.20
C SER A 250 7.51 -2.55 -6.50
N ARG A 251 6.60 -2.97 -5.60
CA ARG A 251 5.14 -2.84 -5.72
C ARG A 251 4.51 -1.97 -4.63
N CYS A 252 5.33 -1.25 -3.87
CA CYS A 252 4.89 -0.42 -2.76
C CYS A 252 4.26 0.89 -3.30
N ASN A 253 2.94 0.94 -3.40
CA ASN A 253 2.20 2.10 -3.89
C ASN A 253 1.58 2.94 -2.76
N HIS A 254 1.48 2.39 -1.56
CA HIS A 254 0.88 3.03 -0.41
C HIS A 254 1.67 2.70 0.85
N VAL A 255 1.82 3.70 1.73
CA VAL A 255 2.58 3.58 2.99
C VAL A 255 1.91 4.37 4.10
N TRP A 256 2.24 4.01 5.33
CA TRP A 256 1.91 4.80 6.53
C TRP A 256 3.19 5.39 7.10
N VAL A 257 3.18 6.70 7.30
CA VAL A 257 4.28 7.40 7.97
C VAL A 257 3.98 7.46 9.45
N VAL A 258 4.92 7.00 10.28
CA VAL A 258 4.76 6.89 11.73
C VAL A 258 5.53 7.99 12.41
N ASN A 259 4.83 8.74 13.27
CA ASN A 259 5.40 9.75 14.15
C ASN A 259 5.37 9.26 15.60
N ASP A 260 6.53 9.15 16.24
CA ASP A 260 6.63 8.99 17.69
C ASP A 260 6.50 10.38 18.35
N LEU A 261 5.40 10.62 19.04
CA LEU A 261 5.09 11.91 19.66
C LEU A 261 6.03 12.32 20.80
N LEU A 262 6.82 11.37 21.30
CA LEU A 262 7.76 11.58 22.41
C LEU A 262 9.21 11.77 21.97
N THR A 263 9.47 11.72 20.64
CA THR A 263 10.83 11.86 20.10
C THR A 263 11.49 13.16 20.55
N LEU A 264 10.80 14.31 20.46
CA LEU A 264 11.34 15.61 20.84
C LEU A 264 11.71 15.70 22.33
N GLU A 265 10.92 15.11 23.22
CA GLU A 265 11.19 15.10 24.64
C GLU A 265 12.46 14.26 24.95
N ARG A 266 12.57 13.11 24.31
CA ARG A 266 13.70 12.22 24.47
C ARG A 266 14.99 12.78 23.89
N ASP A 267 14.95 13.32 22.67
CA ASP A 267 16.10 13.98 22.03
C ASP A 267 16.63 15.14 22.87
N THR A 268 15.74 15.92 23.48
CA THR A 268 16.13 17.02 24.38
C THR A 268 16.77 16.53 25.68
N LEU A 269 16.43 15.36 26.17
CA LEU A 269 17.06 14.73 27.32
C LEU A 269 18.43 14.13 26.96
N GLU A 270 18.51 13.42 25.83
CA GLU A 270 19.75 12.81 25.35
C GLU A 270 20.79 13.85 24.98
N ALA A 271 20.40 14.98 24.39
CA ALA A 271 21.29 16.10 24.08
C ALA A 271 21.93 16.77 25.33
N LYS A 272 21.41 16.51 26.53
CA LYS A 272 21.96 17.02 27.80
C LYS A 272 22.98 16.06 28.42
N LEU A 273 23.16 14.86 27.85
CA LEU A 273 24.18 13.94 28.34
C LEU A 273 25.58 14.50 27.98
N PRO A 274 26.56 14.40 28.89
CA PRO A 274 27.92 14.81 28.60
C PRO A 274 28.47 13.97 27.43
N ALA A 275 29.05 14.63 26.43
CA ALA A 275 29.79 13.93 25.39
C ALA A 275 30.99 13.21 26.01
N GLU A 276 31.14 11.92 25.76
CA GLU A 276 32.30 11.14 26.15
C GLU A 276 33.53 11.54 25.34
#